data_b0808ee6c6e61e92cedcb52d2d1936ee
#
_entry.id   b0808ee6c6e61e92cedcb52d2d1936ee
#
_cell.length_a   1.000
_cell.length_b   1.000
_cell.length_c   1.000
_cell.angle_alpha   90.00
_cell.angle_beta   90.00
_cell.angle_gamma   90.00
#
_symmetry.space_group_name_H-M   'P 1'
#
loop_
_entity.id
_entity.type
_entity.pdbx_description
1 polymer ?
#
loop_
_entity_poly.entity_id
_entity_poly.type
_entity_poly.pdbx_seq_one_letter_code
_entity_poly.pdbx_strand_id
1 'polypeptide(L)'
;MQEEEGNLEELVYFYPPSTTPPAVGKYTQLISDLLQSVSIVDALPGGAAQAGVLCQDTKEVLERENTVLEIAIPRQDNLVIVGDIHGQFADMLSNVLSIQLNLNNSKATDGRGSPSTEIYKFLFLGDYVDRGPQSLEVITLLFALKVEYPEHIFLLRGNHEEAQTSRLYGFFQECKSKLEGTGDRGPASVDITSSTWLQYNTVFCWLPLAAVVACPSGMFFCTHGGLSPHTLSVPLLKSLRRHEYGMVDDFEDTFYTPTSRGGDDMLEGPGAKARLVIDGLLWSDPEDQLSGCQMNNRGCGFIFGPDVTRSFLDRNYSYGFPPSKRQLIGEMKPGMQFILRGHQCAREGYMWCHGGLVLTLFSAPNYCGMHGNKGAVALLRGQVQAGKDRVELEFNVYDTVVTGGSDNLVACLSPFAFAHYFSGDS
;
A
#
# COMPACT_ATOMS: atom_id res chain seq x y z
N MET A 1 37.20 24.66 10.62
CA MET A 1 35.91 24.18 10.15
C MET A 1 36.09 22.68 10.02
N GLN A 2 35.65 21.95 11.01
CA GLN A 2 35.54 20.50 10.96
C GLN A 2 34.16 20.22 10.38
N GLU A 3 34.12 19.56 9.24
CA GLU A 3 32.92 18.98 8.71
C GLU A 3 32.49 17.88 9.69
N GLU A 4 31.33 18.05 10.33
CA GLU A 4 30.67 16.97 11.04
C GLU A 4 30.20 15.97 9.99
N GLU A 5 30.94 14.89 9.83
CA GLU A 5 30.43 13.67 9.20
C GLU A 5 29.24 13.19 10.06
N GLY A 6 28.04 13.42 9.57
CA GLY A 6 26.82 12.91 10.18
C GLY A 6 26.90 11.38 10.24
N ASN A 7 26.80 10.88 11.43
CA ASN A 7 26.96 9.46 11.72
C ASN A 7 25.76 8.69 11.16
N LEU A 8 25.99 7.96 10.07
CA LEU A 8 24.98 7.08 9.42
C LEU A 8 24.52 5.92 10.30
N GLU A 9 25.12 5.74 11.49
CA GLU A 9 24.84 4.62 12.38
C GLU A 9 23.47 4.69 13.07
N GLU A 10 22.78 5.85 13.06
CA GLU A 10 21.50 6.03 13.79
C GLU A 10 20.22 5.67 12.96
N LEU A 11 20.38 5.26 11.71
CA LEU A 11 19.25 5.03 10.79
C LEU A 11 18.58 3.63 10.87
N VAL A 12 19.03 2.75 11.74
CA VAL A 12 18.74 1.32 11.54
C VAL A 12 18.24 0.60 12.78
N TYR A 13 17.04 0.89 13.28
CA TYR A 13 16.48 0.06 14.35
C TYR A 13 14.99 -0.23 14.21
N PHE A 14 14.66 -1.29 13.46
CA PHE A 14 13.32 -1.92 13.47
C PHE A 14 13.22 -3.16 14.37
N TYR A 15 14.31 -3.52 15.07
CA TYR A 15 14.34 -4.70 15.92
C TYR A 15 14.49 -4.31 17.41
N PRO A 16 14.02 -5.15 18.34
CA PRO A 16 14.27 -4.95 19.76
C PRO A 16 15.79 -4.89 20.01
N PRO A 17 16.25 -4.17 21.05
CA PRO A 17 17.65 -3.87 21.24
C PRO A 17 18.49 -5.15 21.31
N SER A 18 19.22 -5.45 20.24
CA SER A 18 20.33 -6.37 20.31
C SER A 18 21.56 -5.54 20.67
N THR A 19 22.44 -6.09 21.50
CA THR A 19 23.65 -5.45 21.98
C THR A 19 24.72 -5.22 20.90
N THR A 20 24.40 -5.46 19.63
CA THR A 20 25.21 -5.17 18.43
C THR A 20 24.50 -4.15 17.57
N PRO A 21 25.18 -3.05 17.14
CA PRO A 21 24.59 -2.14 16.18
C PRO A 21 24.17 -2.94 14.94
N PRO A 22 22.97 -2.73 14.39
CA PRO A 22 22.52 -3.41 13.20
C PRO A 22 23.45 -3.05 12.03
N ALA A 23 23.65 -4.01 11.15
CA ALA A 23 24.33 -3.76 9.89
C ALA A 23 23.53 -2.69 9.13
N VAL A 24 24.20 -1.70 8.56
CA VAL A 24 23.59 -0.73 7.65
C VAL A 24 22.92 -1.53 6.53
N GLY A 25 21.61 -1.37 6.37
CA GLY A 25 20.85 -2.07 5.35
C GLY A 25 21.27 -1.64 3.95
N LYS A 26 21.03 -2.47 2.96
CA LYS A 26 21.41 -2.23 1.56
C LYS A 26 20.82 -0.92 1.00
N TYR A 27 19.64 -0.53 1.45
CA TYR A 27 18.88 0.62 0.96
C TYR A 27 18.79 1.77 1.96
N THR A 28 19.51 1.74 3.07
CA THR A 28 19.49 2.78 4.12
C THR A 28 19.74 4.17 3.56
N GLN A 29 20.77 4.34 2.69
CA GLN A 29 21.09 5.62 2.09
C GLN A 29 19.98 6.10 1.14
N LEU A 30 19.46 5.24 0.28
CA LEU A 30 18.35 5.56 -0.63
C LEU A 30 17.10 6.01 0.15
N ILE A 31 16.75 5.31 1.23
CA ILE A 31 15.65 5.70 2.11
C ILE A 31 15.92 7.07 2.72
N SER A 32 17.13 7.31 3.25
CA SER A 32 17.52 8.59 3.82
C SER A 32 17.40 9.73 2.82
N ASP A 33 17.91 9.56 1.61
CA ASP A 33 17.89 10.58 0.56
C ASP A 33 16.45 10.93 0.17
N LEU A 34 15.60 9.93 -0.04
CA LEU A 34 14.20 10.16 -0.38
C LEU A 34 13.42 10.80 0.76
N LEU A 35 13.64 10.40 2.02
CA LEU A 35 13.02 11.03 3.18
C LEU A 35 13.42 12.50 3.33
N GLN A 36 14.62 12.87 2.88
CA GLN A 36 15.10 14.26 2.82
C GLN A 36 14.66 15.00 1.55
N SER A 37 13.76 14.43 0.78
CA SER A 37 13.26 15.00 -0.48
C SER A 37 14.34 15.23 -1.55
N VAL A 38 15.42 14.44 -1.52
CA VAL A 38 16.39 14.38 -2.61
C VAL A 38 15.68 13.87 -3.86
N SER A 39 15.96 14.45 -5.00
CA SER A 39 15.33 14.04 -6.26
C SER A 39 15.60 12.56 -6.56
N ILE A 40 14.66 11.86 -7.22
CA ILE A 40 14.86 10.44 -7.56
C ILE A 40 16.11 10.23 -8.45
N VAL A 41 16.46 11.21 -9.28
CA VAL A 41 17.63 11.16 -10.16
C VAL A 41 18.94 11.17 -9.35
N ASP A 42 18.99 11.98 -8.29
CA ASP A 42 20.15 12.07 -7.41
C ASP A 42 20.19 10.92 -6.41
N ALA A 43 19.04 10.47 -5.92
CA ALA A 43 18.91 9.34 -5.01
C ALA A 43 19.24 7.98 -5.69
N LEU A 44 19.04 7.89 -7.01
CA LEU A 44 19.40 6.74 -7.84
C LEU A 44 20.45 7.12 -8.89
N PRO A 45 21.72 7.40 -8.52
CA PRO A 45 22.76 7.83 -9.47
C PRO A 45 23.07 6.76 -10.53
N GLY A 46 22.77 5.50 -10.29
CA GLY A 46 22.82 4.42 -11.27
C GLY A 46 21.60 4.33 -12.19
N GLY A 47 20.62 5.22 -12.05
CA GLY A 47 19.43 5.32 -12.90
C GLY A 47 18.64 4.01 -12.98
N ALA A 48 18.22 3.65 -14.20
CA ALA A 48 17.44 2.45 -14.48
C ALA A 48 18.08 1.14 -13.98
N ALA A 49 19.41 1.04 -14.00
CA ALA A 49 20.10 -0.16 -13.53
C ALA A 49 19.96 -0.35 -12.01
N GLN A 50 20.11 0.73 -11.24
CA GLN A 50 19.95 0.69 -9.79
C GLN A 50 18.49 0.45 -9.39
N ALA A 51 17.54 1.07 -10.10
CA ALA A 51 16.11 0.79 -9.94
C ALA A 51 15.80 -0.69 -10.21
N GLY A 52 16.41 -1.30 -11.24
CA GLY A 52 16.27 -2.72 -11.55
C GLY A 52 16.77 -3.65 -10.44
N VAL A 53 17.87 -3.31 -9.78
CA VAL A 53 18.36 -4.07 -8.61
C VAL A 53 17.36 -4.01 -7.46
N LEU A 54 16.81 -2.83 -7.16
CA LEU A 54 15.77 -2.69 -6.14
C LEU A 54 14.51 -3.48 -6.50
N CYS A 55 14.07 -3.42 -7.75
CA CYS A 55 12.94 -4.20 -8.25
C CYS A 55 13.17 -5.71 -8.04
N GLN A 56 14.36 -6.23 -8.36
CA GLN A 56 14.68 -7.63 -8.17
C GLN A 56 14.66 -8.04 -6.68
N ASP A 57 15.28 -7.26 -5.81
CA ASP A 57 15.29 -7.54 -4.36
C ASP A 57 13.86 -7.48 -3.77
N THR A 58 13.06 -6.50 -4.20
CA THR A 58 11.66 -6.37 -3.77
C THR A 58 10.83 -7.57 -4.22
N LYS A 59 11.02 -7.99 -5.48
CA LYS A 59 10.34 -9.19 -6.01
C LYS A 59 10.67 -10.42 -5.16
N GLU A 60 11.93 -10.62 -4.79
CA GLU A 60 12.35 -11.76 -3.95
C GLU A 60 11.70 -11.76 -2.56
N VAL A 61 11.43 -10.58 -1.99
CA VAL A 61 10.66 -10.46 -0.74
C VAL A 61 9.20 -10.83 -0.97
N LEU A 62 8.58 -10.28 -2.02
CA LEU A 62 7.17 -10.48 -2.32
C LEU A 62 6.84 -11.92 -2.76
N GLU A 63 7.76 -12.62 -3.43
CA GLU A 63 7.62 -14.03 -3.81
C GLU A 63 7.39 -14.95 -2.60
N ARG A 64 7.92 -14.57 -1.43
CA ARG A 64 7.75 -15.32 -0.18
C ARG A 64 6.44 -15.00 0.52
N GLU A 65 5.73 -13.96 0.11
CA GLU A 65 4.45 -13.55 0.67
C GLU A 65 3.28 -14.27 -0.01
N ASN A 66 2.24 -14.54 0.77
CA ASN A 66 1.00 -15.12 0.25
C ASN A 66 0.19 -14.08 -0.55
N THR A 67 -0.67 -14.56 -1.44
CA THR A 67 -1.64 -13.71 -2.17
C THR A 67 -2.56 -12.93 -1.24
N VAL A 68 -2.90 -13.50 -0.08
CA VAL A 68 -3.59 -12.80 1.01
C VAL A 68 -2.65 -12.77 2.20
N LEU A 69 -2.27 -11.56 2.62
CA LEU A 69 -1.48 -11.35 3.82
C LEU A 69 -2.30 -11.65 5.08
N GLU A 70 -1.64 -12.13 6.11
CA GLU A 70 -2.24 -12.35 7.44
C GLU A 70 -1.43 -11.55 8.44
N ILE A 71 -1.97 -10.41 8.90
CA ILE A 71 -1.28 -9.43 9.73
C ILE A 71 -1.83 -9.49 11.14
N ALA A 72 -0.97 -9.86 12.09
CA ALA A 72 -1.30 -9.86 13.51
C ALA A 72 -0.91 -8.53 14.15
N ILE A 73 -1.84 -7.93 14.90
CA ILE A 73 -1.61 -6.70 15.68
C ILE A 73 -1.85 -7.03 17.15
N PRO A 74 -0.81 -7.46 17.87
CA PRO A 74 -0.88 -7.66 19.30
C PRO A 74 -1.04 -6.33 20.07
N ARG A 75 -1.21 -6.39 21.39
CA ARG A 75 -1.50 -5.20 22.21
C ARG A 75 -0.45 -4.10 22.14
N GLN A 76 0.82 -4.47 21.97
CA GLN A 76 1.94 -3.51 21.92
C GLN A 76 2.14 -2.88 20.54
N ASP A 77 1.54 -3.47 19.49
CA ASP A 77 1.72 -3.01 18.12
C ASP A 77 0.58 -2.09 17.68
N ASN A 78 0.88 -1.23 16.74
CA ASN A 78 -0.08 -0.38 16.05
C ASN A 78 0.03 -0.61 14.54
N LEU A 79 -1.08 -0.41 13.81
CA LEU A 79 -1.10 -0.48 12.35
C LEU A 79 -1.65 0.82 11.80
N VAL A 80 -0.88 1.45 10.93
CA VAL A 80 -1.32 2.56 10.07
C VAL A 80 -1.79 1.97 8.75
N ILE A 81 -3.03 2.19 8.38
CA ILE A 81 -3.60 1.76 7.10
C ILE A 81 -3.73 2.97 6.19
N VAL A 82 -3.20 2.83 4.99
CA VAL A 82 -3.04 3.90 4.00
C VAL A 82 -3.78 3.53 2.73
N GLY A 83 -4.64 4.43 2.25
CA GLY A 83 -5.32 4.31 0.95
C GLY A 83 -4.42 4.79 -0.20
N ASP A 84 -5.06 5.18 -1.30
CA ASP A 84 -4.42 5.63 -2.54
C ASP A 84 -3.46 6.79 -2.31
N ILE A 85 -2.29 6.77 -2.95
CA ILE A 85 -1.24 7.80 -2.85
C ILE A 85 -1.07 8.55 -4.17
N HIS A 86 -1.12 7.85 -5.29
CA HIS A 86 -1.08 8.43 -6.63
C HIS A 86 0.04 9.45 -6.85
N GLY A 87 1.29 9.08 -6.55
CA GLY A 87 2.45 9.94 -6.80
C GLY A 87 2.47 11.25 -6.01
N GLN A 88 1.65 11.40 -4.96
CA GLN A 88 1.65 12.57 -4.07
C GLN A 88 2.68 12.39 -2.95
N PHE A 89 3.97 12.40 -3.32
CA PHE A 89 5.09 12.06 -2.44
C PHE A 89 5.19 12.98 -1.23
N ALA A 90 5.06 14.31 -1.41
CA ALA A 90 5.12 15.27 -0.33
C ALA A 90 4.02 15.05 0.72
N ASP A 91 2.78 14.74 0.27
CA ASP A 91 1.67 14.41 1.17
C ASP A 91 1.94 13.09 1.91
N MET A 92 2.49 12.07 1.23
CA MET A 92 2.88 10.82 1.85
C MET A 92 3.92 11.02 2.95
N LEU A 93 4.98 11.77 2.69
CA LEU A 93 6.00 12.06 3.70
C LEU A 93 5.42 12.80 4.90
N SER A 94 4.68 13.88 4.65
CA SER A 94 4.23 14.80 5.68
C SER A 94 3.06 14.28 6.52
N ASN A 95 2.12 13.54 5.90
CA ASN A 95 0.87 13.17 6.52
C ASN A 95 0.75 11.68 6.85
N VAL A 96 1.48 10.82 6.14
CA VAL A 96 1.44 9.38 6.34
C VAL A 96 2.64 8.90 7.16
N LEU A 97 3.85 9.10 6.65
CA LEU A 97 5.05 8.59 7.33
C LEU A 97 5.41 9.40 8.58
N SER A 98 5.08 10.69 8.64
CA SER A 98 5.30 11.53 9.82
C SER A 98 4.26 11.33 10.92
N ILE A 99 3.16 10.65 10.64
CA ILE A 99 2.06 10.45 11.63
C ILE A 99 2.58 9.82 12.90
N GLN A 100 3.49 8.93 12.76
CA GLN A 100 4.17 8.27 13.82
C GLN A 100 4.93 9.30 14.71
N LEU A 101 5.68 10.22 14.14
CA LEU A 101 6.42 11.26 14.83
C LEU A 101 5.50 12.21 15.61
N ASN A 102 4.39 12.62 14.98
CA ASN A 102 3.42 13.52 15.59
C ASN A 102 2.70 12.91 16.80
N LEU A 103 2.38 11.62 16.73
CA LEU A 103 1.71 10.92 17.82
C LEU A 103 2.61 10.79 19.06
N ASN A 104 3.93 10.71 18.91
CA ASN A 104 4.83 10.66 20.06
C ASN A 104 5.13 12.02 20.65
N ASN A 105 5.25 13.05 19.83
CA ASN A 105 5.43 14.40 20.31
C ASN A 105 4.25 14.87 21.18
N SER A 106 3.03 14.41 20.91
CA SER A 106 1.87 14.71 21.73
C SER A 106 1.88 13.99 23.09
N LYS A 107 2.52 12.82 23.19
CA LYS A 107 2.67 12.07 24.47
C LYS A 107 3.84 12.56 25.33
N ALA A 108 4.84 13.21 24.75
CA ALA A 108 5.95 13.79 25.50
C ALA A 108 5.51 14.89 26.50
N THR A 109 4.29 15.40 26.38
CA THR A 109 3.70 16.37 27.30
C THR A 109 3.05 15.76 28.55
N ASP A 110 2.88 14.44 28.65
CA ASP A 110 2.19 13.78 29.77
C ASP A 110 3.09 13.52 31.00
N GLY A 111 4.26 14.13 31.09
CA GLY A 111 5.06 14.19 32.32
C GLY A 111 5.64 12.87 32.84
N ARG A 112 5.58 11.78 32.09
CA ARG A 112 6.26 10.51 32.37
C ARG A 112 7.28 10.25 31.27
N GLY A 113 8.51 10.65 31.54
CA GLY A 113 9.66 10.65 30.63
C GLY A 113 10.20 9.28 30.23
N SER A 114 9.35 8.39 29.73
CA SER A 114 9.79 7.18 29.02
C SER A 114 9.35 7.29 27.58
N PRO A 115 10.24 7.12 26.59
CA PRO A 115 9.85 7.02 25.18
C PRO A 115 8.87 5.84 25.04
N SER A 116 7.81 6.03 24.25
CA SER A 116 6.87 4.95 24.01
C SER A 116 7.55 3.88 23.16
N THR A 117 7.59 2.65 23.65
CA THR A 117 8.08 1.46 22.91
C THR A 117 7.01 0.91 21.94
N GLU A 118 6.09 1.75 21.49
CA GLU A 118 5.04 1.33 20.57
C GLU A 118 5.62 1.04 19.19
N ILE A 119 5.40 -0.15 18.69
CA ILE A 119 5.79 -0.56 17.33
C ILE A 119 4.68 -0.19 16.36
N TYR A 120 5.05 0.41 15.23
CA TYR A 120 4.13 0.73 14.15
C TYR A 120 4.42 -0.12 12.92
N LYS A 121 3.35 -0.64 12.35
CA LYS A 121 3.33 -1.31 11.05
C LYS A 121 2.51 -0.49 10.08
N PHE A 122 2.79 -0.62 8.79
CA PHE A 122 2.05 0.08 7.74
C PHE A 122 1.47 -0.91 6.75
N LEU A 123 0.18 -0.76 6.45
CA LEU A 123 -0.51 -1.48 5.38
C LEU A 123 -0.99 -0.47 4.36
N PHE A 124 -0.42 -0.52 3.17
CA PHE A 124 -0.83 0.28 2.02
C PHE A 124 -1.76 -0.54 1.14
N LEU A 125 -2.87 0.07 0.70
CA LEU A 125 -3.94 -0.61 -0.01
C LEU A 125 -3.77 -0.64 -1.54
N GLY A 126 -2.69 -0.05 -2.09
CA GLY A 126 -2.44 0.07 -3.53
C GLY A 126 -2.59 1.49 -4.05
N ASP A 127 -2.52 1.62 -5.37
CA ASP A 127 -2.55 2.87 -6.12
C ASP A 127 -1.45 3.86 -5.67
N TYR A 128 -0.20 3.40 -5.79
CA TYR A 128 1.00 4.17 -5.48
C TYR A 128 1.36 5.14 -6.59
N VAL A 129 1.14 4.70 -7.83
CA VAL A 129 1.60 5.36 -9.05
C VAL A 129 0.47 6.05 -9.81
N ASP A 130 0.83 6.80 -10.85
CA ASP A 130 -0.05 7.57 -11.72
C ASP A 130 -0.68 8.82 -11.09
N ARG A 131 -1.20 9.70 -11.94
CA ARG A 131 -1.94 10.93 -11.60
C ARG A 131 -1.08 12.05 -11.01
N GLY A 132 -0.29 11.76 -9.98
CA GLY A 132 0.63 12.71 -9.35
C GLY A 132 2.00 12.74 -10.01
N PRO A 133 2.84 13.74 -9.66
CA PRO A 133 4.11 14.00 -10.36
C PRO A 133 5.30 13.18 -9.85
N GLN A 134 5.17 12.44 -8.76
CA GLN A 134 6.28 11.80 -8.05
C GLN A 134 5.99 10.32 -7.73
N SER A 135 5.47 9.59 -8.74
CA SER A 135 5.17 8.15 -8.61
C SER A 135 6.43 7.32 -8.41
N LEU A 136 7.54 7.70 -9.07
CA LEU A 136 8.83 7.02 -8.91
C LEU A 136 9.37 7.17 -7.49
N GLU A 137 9.31 8.36 -6.92
CA GLU A 137 9.74 8.63 -5.55
C GLU A 137 8.91 7.81 -4.56
N VAL A 138 7.58 7.79 -4.72
CA VAL A 138 6.66 6.99 -3.88
C VAL A 138 7.02 5.52 -3.92
N ILE A 139 7.00 4.92 -5.11
CA ILE A 139 7.15 3.46 -5.22
C ILE A 139 8.57 2.98 -4.90
N THR A 140 9.59 3.79 -5.23
CA THR A 140 10.99 3.48 -4.90
C THR A 140 11.21 3.49 -3.39
N LEU A 141 10.68 4.51 -2.67
CA LEU A 141 10.75 4.54 -1.22
C LEU A 141 10.03 3.36 -0.59
N LEU A 142 8.81 3.06 -1.04
CA LEU A 142 8.03 1.95 -0.51
C LEU A 142 8.71 0.59 -0.76
N PHE A 143 9.32 0.39 -1.92
CA PHE A 143 10.08 -0.84 -2.21
C PHE A 143 11.35 -0.94 -1.36
N ALA A 144 12.10 0.14 -1.20
CA ALA A 144 13.27 0.17 -0.33
C ALA A 144 12.88 -0.15 1.12
N LEU A 145 11.82 0.48 1.64
CA LEU A 145 11.27 0.19 2.98
C LEU A 145 10.78 -1.25 3.09
N LYS A 146 10.14 -1.81 2.04
CA LYS A 146 9.68 -3.20 2.03
C LYS A 146 10.83 -4.19 2.13
N VAL A 147 11.93 -3.94 1.44
CA VAL A 147 13.11 -4.81 1.48
C VAL A 147 13.79 -4.76 2.86
N GLU A 148 13.97 -3.55 3.41
CA GLU A 148 14.64 -3.38 4.71
C GLU A 148 13.76 -3.84 5.88
N TYR A 149 12.43 -3.67 5.78
CA TYR A 149 11.48 -3.88 6.89
C TYR A 149 10.27 -4.73 6.50
N PRO A 150 10.46 -5.97 6.01
CA PRO A 150 9.40 -6.79 5.42
C PRO A 150 8.25 -7.11 6.38
N GLU A 151 8.53 -7.15 7.70
CA GLU A 151 7.52 -7.46 8.74
C GLU A 151 6.75 -6.22 9.23
N HIS A 152 7.12 -5.02 8.76
CA HIS A 152 6.51 -3.75 9.17
C HIS A 152 5.82 -3.03 8.01
N ILE A 153 6.26 -3.25 6.79
CA ILE A 153 5.72 -2.61 5.59
C ILE A 153 4.98 -3.67 4.76
N PHE A 154 3.68 -3.50 4.63
CA PHE A 154 2.80 -4.38 3.86
C PHE A 154 2.21 -3.59 2.70
N LEU A 155 2.39 -4.09 1.48
CA LEU A 155 1.95 -3.43 0.26
C LEU A 155 0.93 -4.33 -0.44
N LEU A 156 -0.28 -3.83 -0.68
CA LEU A 156 -1.26 -4.50 -1.53
C LEU A 156 -1.16 -3.94 -2.96
N ARG A 157 -1.67 -4.70 -3.92
CA ARG A 157 -1.77 -4.29 -5.30
C ARG A 157 -3.02 -3.45 -5.52
N GLY A 158 -2.88 -2.25 -6.12
CA GLY A 158 -3.97 -1.47 -6.66
C GLY A 158 -4.16 -1.71 -8.16
N ASN A 159 -5.21 -1.13 -8.73
CA ASN A 159 -5.48 -1.25 -10.16
C ASN A 159 -4.53 -0.40 -11.02
N HIS A 160 -3.84 0.57 -10.44
CA HIS A 160 -2.77 1.32 -11.09
C HIS A 160 -1.43 0.56 -11.10
N GLU A 161 -1.24 -0.44 -10.26
CA GLU A 161 -0.11 -1.37 -10.31
C GLU A 161 -0.35 -2.46 -11.36
N GLU A 162 -0.77 -2.03 -12.55
CA GLU A 162 -1.00 -2.85 -13.74
C GLU A 162 -0.42 -2.17 -14.98
N ALA A 163 0.14 -2.94 -15.90
CA ALA A 163 0.86 -2.41 -17.06
C ALA A 163 -0.03 -1.56 -17.97
N GLN A 164 -1.28 -1.98 -18.23
CA GLN A 164 -2.19 -1.22 -19.07
C GLN A 164 -2.55 0.14 -18.44
N THR A 165 -2.85 0.16 -17.15
CA THR A 165 -3.24 1.37 -16.42
C THR A 165 -2.05 2.31 -16.27
N SER A 166 -0.92 1.83 -15.74
CA SER A 166 0.26 2.65 -15.47
C SER A 166 0.96 3.19 -16.73
N ARG A 167 0.66 2.61 -17.90
CA ARG A 167 1.09 3.15 -19.18
C ARG A 167 0.32 4.40 -19.60
N LEU A 168 -0.97 4.47 -19.23
CA LEU A 168 -1.89 5.52 -19.71
C LEU A 168 -1.94 6.73 -18.77
N TYR A 169 -1.72 6.55 -17.48
CA TYR A 169 -2.04 7.56 -16.48
C TYR A 169 -0.84 8.29 -15.87
N GLY A 170 0.37 8.07 -16.41
CA GLY A 170 1.52 8.93 -16.12
C GLY A 170 2.81 8.21 -15.74
N PHE A 171 2.77 7.08 -15.09
CA PHE A 171 3.96 6.40 -14.55
C PHE A 171 4.95 5.98 -15.63
N PHE A 172 4.47 5.47 -16.77
CA PHE A 172 5.34 5.14 -17.91
C PHE A 172 6.14 6.36 -18.37
N GLN A 173 5.48 7.51 -18.57
CA GLN A 173 6.15 8.73 -19.00
C GLN A 173 7.12 9.27 -17.96
N GLU A 174 6.79 9.11 -16.69
CA GLU A 174 7.64 9.51 -15.58
C GLU A 174 8.94 8.67 -15.53
N CYS A 175 8.85 7.34 -15.64
CA CYS A 175 10.01 6.45 -15.74
C CYS A 175 10.94 6.86 -16.88
N LYS A 176 10.35 7.08 -18.06
CA LYS A 176 11.09 7.48 -19.25
C LYS A 176 11.81 8.81 -19.07
N SER A 177 11.14 9.81 -18.51
CA SER A 177 11.71 11.16 -18.40
C SER A 177 12.74 11.28 -17.29
N LYS A 178 12.56 10.62 -16.14
CA LYS A 178 13.42 10.76 -14.97
C LYS A 178 14.62 9.80 -14.99
N LEU A 179 14.45 8.55 -15.42
CA LEU A 179 15.49 7.52 -15.29
C LEU A 179 16.12 7.04 -16.59
N GLU A 180 15.45 7.20 -17.73
CA GLU A 180 15.97 6.71 -19.01
C GLU A 180 16.58 7.80 -19.88
N GLY A 181 16.35 9.06 -19.50
CA GLY A 181 16.87 10.25 -20.21
C GLY A 181 16.14 10.55 -21.50
N THR A 182 16.14 11.83 -21.89
CA THR A 182 15.61 12.29 -23.19
C THR A 182 16.67 12.11 -24.28
N GLY A 183 17.28 10.93 -24.36
CA GLY A 183 18.20 10.67 -25.48
C GLY A 183 17.48 10.93 -26.80
N ASP A 184 18.16 11.68 -27.71
CA ASP A 184 17.69 12.20 -29.01
C ASP A 184 17.39 11.07 -30.02
N ARG A 185 16.88 9.95 -29.57
CA ARG A 185 16.35 8.85 -30.37
C ARG A 185 14.87 9.09 -30.55
N GLY A 186 14.51 9.49 -31.77
CA GLY A 186 13.14 9.75 -32.14
C GLY A 186 12.14 8.64 -31.74
N PRO A 187 10.82 8.89 -31.86
CA PRO A 187 9.77 8.07 -31.23
C PRO A 187 9.69 6.61 -31.70
N ALA A 188 10.65 6.11 -32.48
CA ALA A 188 10.52 4.89 -33.26
C ALA A 188 11.17 3.61 -32.69
N SER A 189 11.84 3.61 -31.53
CA SER A 189 12.37 2.34 -30.98
C SER A 189 12.73 2.41 -29.50
N VAL A 190 11.75 2.63 -28.62
CA VAL A 190 11.95 2.27 -27.22
C VAL A 190 11.72 0.78 -27.12
N ASP A 191 12.79 0.02 -26.91
CA ASP A 191 12.68 -1.38 -26.53
C ASP A 191 12.02 -1.44 -25.14
N ILE A 192 10.71 -1.64 -25.15
CA ILE A 192 9.90 -1.70 -23.92
C ILE A 192 10.40 -2.84 -23.01
N THR A 193 11.00 -3.87 -23.57
CA THR A 193 11.46 -5.04 -22.81
C THR A 193 12.60 -4.75 -21.85
N SER A 194 13.31 -3.64 -22.03
CA SER A 194 14.41 -3.19 -21.13
C SER A 194 14.04 -1.93 -20.33
N SER A 195 12.78 -1.46 -20.39
CA SER A 195 12.39 -0.20 -19.74
C SER A 195 12.29 -0.33 -18.23
N THR A 196 12.60 0.76 -17.52
CA THR A 196 12.43 0.87 -16.07
C THR A 196 10.98 0.62 -15.66
N TRP A 197 10.03 1.15 -16.43
CA TRP A 197 8.61 0.92 -16.21
C TRP A 197 8.24 -0.58 -16.22
N LEU A 198 8.81 -1.38 -17.13
CA LEU A 198 8.56 -2.82 -17.17
C LEU A 198 9.15 -3.53 -15.96
N GLN A 199 10.33 -3.10 -15.47
CA GLN A 199 10.94 -3.63 -14.26
C GLN A 199 10.00 -3.45 -13.05
N TYR A 200 9.42 -2.26 -12.84
CA TYR A 200 8.43 -2.02 -11.79
C TYR A 200 7.16 -2.85 -11.99
N ASN A 201 6.63 -2.93 -13.22
CA ASN A 201 5.43 -3.73 -13.51
C ASN A 201 5.65 -5.23 -13.26
N THR A 202 6.84 -5.75 -13.49
CA THR A 202 7.18 -7.13 -13.12
C THR A 202 7.04 -7.35 -11.60
N VAL A 203 7.43 -6.38 -10.79
CA VAL A 203 7.25 -6.45 -9.32
C VAL A 203 5.77 -6.29 -8.95
N PHE A 204 5.03 -5.40 -9.62
CA PHE A 204 3.61 -5.16 -9.35
C PHE A 204 2.77 -6.44 -9.43
N CYS A 205 3.09 -7.36 -10.34
CA CYS A 205 2.42 -8.66 -10.43
C CYS A 205 2.58 -9.51 -9.18
N TRP A 206 3.63 -9.31 -8.40
CA TRP A 206 3.90 -10.05 -7.16
C TRP A 206 3.31 -9.40 -5.91
N LEU A 207 2.77 -8.19 -6.00
CA LEU A 207 2.09 -7.56 -4.88
C LEU A 207 0.89 -8.41 -4.42
N PRO A 208 0.72 -8.66 -3.11
CA PRO A 208 -0.46 -9.29 -2.53
C PRO A 208 -1.76 -8.57 -2.92
N LEU A 209 -2.85 -9.31 -3.09
CA LEU A 209 -4.14 -8.77 -3.53
C LEU A 209 -5.05 -8.37 -2.37
N ALA A 210 -4.81 -8.92 -1.18
CA ALA A 210 -5.64 -8.67 -0.02
C ALA A 210 -4.86 -8.93 1.28
N ALA A 211 -5.45 -8.50 2.40
CA ALA A 211 -4.96 -8.85 3.72
C ALA A 211 -6.12 -9.17 4.67
N VAL A 212 -5.88 -10.08 5.62
CA VAL A 212 -6.69 -10.23 6.82
C VAL A 212 -5.89 -9.66 7.97
N VAL A 213 -6.41 -8.62 8.60
CA VAL A 213 -5.83 -8.00 9.79
C VAL A 213 -6.58 -8.53 11.00
N ALA A 214 -5.82 -9.02 11.98
CA ALA A 214 -6.36 -9.57 13.22
C ALA A 214 -5.78 -8.85 14.44
N CYS A 215 -6.64 -8.54 15.40
CA CYS A 215 -6.33 -7.91 16.68
C CYS A 215 -7.20 -8.50 17.80
N PRO A 216 -7.01 -8.14 19.09
CA PRO A 216 -7.81 -8.71 20.18
C PRO A 216 -9.33 -8.58 20.02
N SER A 217 -9.83 -7.52 19.39
CA SER A 217 -11.26 -7.27 19.19
C SER A 217 -11.87 -7.96 17.96
N GLY A 218 -11.08 -8.65 17.13
CA GLY A 218 -11.54 -9.41 15.97
C GLY A 218 -10.68 -9.25 14.72
N MET A 219 -11.29 -9.51 13.57
CA MET A 219 -10.61 -9.45 12.26
C MET A 219 -11.37 -8.57 11.29
N PHE A 220 -10.67 -8.05 10.29
CA PHE A 220 -11.26 -7.40 9.12
C PHE A 220 -10.46 -7.72 7.85
N PHE A 221 -11.12 -7.58 6.72
CA PHE A 221 -10.55 -7.88 5.41
C PHE A 221 -10.13 -6.58 4.72
N CYS A 222 -8.96 -6.56 4.10
CA CYS A 222 -8.46 -5.43 3.33
C CYS A 222 -8.22 -5.84 1.88
N THR A 223 -8.60 -4.98 0.94
CA THR A 223 -8.31 -5.11 -0.49
C THR A 223 -8.30 -3.71 -1.11
N HIS A 224 -7.80 -3.57 -2.33
CA HIS A 224 -7.82 -2.26 -2.99
C HIS A 224 -9.22 -1.89 -3.49
N GLY A 225 -9.83 -2.70 -4.35
CA GLY A 225 -11.16 -2.48 -4.92
C GLY A 225 -12.27 -3.06 -4.04
N GLY A 226 -12.75 -4.27 -4.33
CA GLY A 226 -13.86 -4.85 -3.57
C GLY A 226 -14.14 -6.31 -3.88
N LEU A 227 -15.41 -6.65 -3.95
CA LEU A 227 -15.86 -8.01 -4.16
C LEU A 227 -16.40 -8.21 -5.58
N SER A 228 -16.35 -9.44 -6.05
CA SER A 228 -17.01 -9.93 -7.25
C SER A 228 -18.01 -11.05 -6.91
N PRO A 229 -18.90 -11.45 -7.82
CA PRO A 229 -19.78 -12.59 -7.60
C PRO A 229 -19.04 -13.90 -7.27
N HIS A 230 -17.75 -13.95 -7.60
CA HIS A 230 -16.88 -15.11 -7.42
C HIS A 230 -15.93 -14.98 -6.23
N THR A 231 -15.89 -13.84 -5.53
CA THR A 231 -15.08 -13.61 -4.32
C THR A 231 -15.79 -14.27 -3.11
N LEU A 232 -15.56 -15.56 -2.92
CA LEU A 232 -16.34 -16.34 -1.95
C LEU A 232 -15.70 -16.45 -0.58
N SER A 233 -14.40 -16.72 -0.51
CA SER A 233 -13.73 -16.98 0.77
C SER A 233 -12.23 -16.68 0.72
N VAL A 234 -11.65 -16.34 1.88
CA VAL A 234 -10.19 -16.10 2.02
C VAL A 234 -9.36 -17.31 1.58
N PRO A 235 -9.71 -18.58 1.91
CA PRO A 235 -8.97 -19.73 1.40
C PRO A 235 -8.93 -19.81 -0.13
N LEU A 236 -10.02 -19.46 -0.82
CA LEU A 236 -10.05 -19.39 -2.28
C LEU A 236 -9.09 -18.31 -2.80
N LEU A 237 -9.11 -17.12 -2.19
CA LEU A 237 -8.22 -16.02 -2.57
C LEU A 237 -6.73 -16.38 -2.38
N LYS A 238 -6.40 -17.14 -1.32
CA LYS A 238 -5.03 -17.63 -1.08
C LYS A 238 -4.52 -18.58 -2.16
N SER A 239 -5.41 -19.27 -2.88
CA SER A 239 -5.05 -20.18 -3.96
C SER A 239 -4.79 -19.50 -5.31
N LEU A 240 -5.08 -18.21 -5.43
CA LEU A 240 -4.84 -17.45 -6.66
C LEU A 240 -3.34 -17.29 -6.93
N ARG A 241 -2.96 -17.51 -8.17
CA ARG A 241 -1.59 -17.30 -8.67
C ARG A 241 -1.45 -15.87 -9.19
N ARG A 242 -1.39 -14.90 -8.25
CA ARG A 242 -1.47 -13.47 -8.52
C ARG A 242 -0.50 -12.96 -9.59
N HIS A 243 0.70 -13.57 -9.68
CA HIS A 243 1.74 -13.17 -10.61
C HIS A 243 1.44 -13.51 -12.08
N GLU A 244 0.47 -14.39 -12.34
CA GLU A 244 0.03 -14.71 -13.70
C GLU A 244 -0.92 -13.66 -14.31
N TYR A 245 -1.34 -12.67 -13.52
CA TYR A 245 -2.31 -11.67 -13.93
C TYR A 245 -1.68 -10.28 -13.98
N GLY A 246 -1.84 -9.61 -15.13
CA GLY A 246 -1.31 -8.25 -15.37
C GLY A 246 0.13 -8.25 -15.83
N MET A 247 0.71 -9.42 -16.16
CA MET A 247 1.97 -9.49 -16.90
C MET A 247 1.79 -8.92 -18.30
N VAL A 248 2.84 -8.30 -18.79
CA VAL A 248 2.91 -7.82 -20.16
C VAL A 248 3.24 -9.02 -21.06
N ASP A 249 2.28 -9.90 -21.26
CA ASP A 249 2.37 -10.92 -22.28
C ASP A 249 1.85 -10.31 -23.59
N ASP A 250 2.73 -10.18 -24.57
CA ASP A 250 2.46 -9.78 -25.94
C ASP A 250 1.92 -8.35 -26.15
N PHE A 251 2.83 -7.39 -26.19
CA PHE A 251 2.54 -6.01 -26.59
C PHE A 251 2.07 -5.85 -28.04
N GLU A 252 2.07 -6.91 -28.83
CA GLU A 252 1.79 -6.77 -30.27
C GLU A 252 0.30 -6.75 -30.63
N ASP A 253 -0.63 -7.25 -29.82
CA ASP A 253 -1.99 -7.43 -30.33
C ASP A 253 -3.18 -7.12 -29.42
N THR A 254 -3.02 -6.66 -28.19
CA THR A 254 -4.24 -6.45 -27.39
C THR A 254 -4.28 -5.13 -26.64
N PHE A 255 -4.78 -4.11 -27.31
CA PHE A 255 -5.71 -3.21 -26.66
C PHE A 255 -6.91 -4.08 -26.22
N TYR A 256 -6.81 -4.68 -25.06
CA TYR A 256 -7.93 -5.40 -24.47
C TYR A 256 -8.96 -4.37 -24.02
N THR A 257 -9.85 -4.01 -24.93
CA THR A 257 -11.17 -3.55 -24.52
C THR A 257 -11.95 -4.81 -24.14
N PRO A 258 -12.59 -4.88 -22.97
CA PRO A 258 -13.44 -6.01 -22.59
C PRO A 258 -14.52 -6.34 -23.63
N THR A 259 -14.76 -5.42 -24.56
CA THR A 259 -15.77 -5.48 -25.63
C THR A 259 -15.25 -6.03 -26.98
N SER A 260 -13.95 -6.26 -27.17
CA SER A 260 -13.42 -6.55 -28.51
C SER A 260 -13.18 -8.03 -28.84
N ARG A 261 -13.28 -8.94 -27.87
CA ARG A 261 -13.40 -10.38 -28.16
C ARG A 261 -14.80 -10.84 -27.78
N GLY A 262 -15.71 -10.67 -28.73
CA GLY A 262 -17.04 -11.23 -28.66
C GLY A 262 -16.97 -12.75 -28.55
N GLY A 263 -17.64 -13.28 -27.55
CA GLY A 263 -17.88 -14.68 -27.35
C GLY A 263 -17.99 -15.03 -25.87
N ASP A 264 -19.13 -15.51 -25.45
CA ASP A 264 -19.41 -16.08 -24.12
C ASP A 264 -18.40 -17.18 -23.69
N ASP A 265 -17.60 -17.68 -24.63
CA ASP A 265 -16.62 -18.75 -24.41
C ASP A 265 -15.39 -18.37 -23.56
N MET A 266 -15.11 -17.09 -23.33
CA MET A 266 -13.97 -16.64 -22.51
C MET A 266 -14.25 -16.66 -21.00
N LEU A 267 -15.49 -16.87 -20.57
CA LEU A 267 -15.89 -16.88 -19.16
C LEU A 267 -15.98 -18.32 -18.57
N GLU A 268 -15.70 -19.34 -19.34
CA GLU A 268 -15.90 -20.75 -18.96
C GLU A 268 -14.62 -21.52 -18.61
N GLY A 269 -13.66 -20.97 -17.93
CA GLY A 269 -12.49 -21.72 -17.47
C GLY A 269 -12.07 -21.36 -16.05
N PRO A 270 -11.29 -22.22 -15.37
CA PRO A 270 -10.73 -21.88 -14.06
C PRO A 270 -9.93 -20.57 -14.07
N GLY A 271 -9.22 -20.29 -15.14
CA GLY A 271 -8.45 -19.05 -15.32
C GLY A 271 -9.35 -17.82 -15.47
N ALA A 272 -10.45 -17.92 -16.21
CA ALA A 272 -11.40 -16.82 -16.37
C ALA A 272 -12.06 -16.39 -15.04
N LYS A 273 -12.46 -17.37 -14.23
CA LYS A 273 -13.03 -17.08 -12.89
C LYS A 273 -12.00 -16.45 -11.97
N ALA A 274 -10.75 -16.92 -11.99
CA ALA A 274 -9.67 -16.33 -11.21
C ALA A 274 -9.44 -14.87 -11.61
N ARG A 275 -9.47 -14.54 -12.91
CA ARG A 275 -9.39 -13.17 -13.40
C ARG A 275 -10.54 -12.30 -12.88
N LEU A 276 -11.79 -12.77 -12.97
CA LEU A 276 -12.95 -12.02 -12.44
C LEU A 276 -12.86 -11.77 -10.93
N VAL A 277 -12.25 -12.68 -10.17
CA VAL A 277 -11.97 -12.46 -8.75
C VAL A 277 -10.92 -11.37 -8.56
N ILE A 278 -9.82 -11.42 -9.30
CA ILE A 278 -8.73 -10.44 -9.22
C ILE A 278 -9.23 -9.07 -9.69
N ASP A 279 -9.94 -9.00 -10.80
CA ASP A 279 -10.57 -7.76 -11.28
C ASP A 279 -11.52 -7.18 -10.23
N GLY A 280 -12.24 -8.04 -9.51
CA GLY A 280 -13.07 -7.60 -8.38
C GLY A 280 -12.27 -7.00 -7.24
N LEU A 281 -11.19 -7.66 -6.83
CA LEU A 281 -10.32 -7.18 -5.74
C LEU A 281 -9.62 -5.84 -6.07
N LEU A 282 -9.42 -5.55 -7.36
CA LEU A 282 -8.72 -4.35 -7.82
C LEU A 282 -9.67 -3.21 -8.27
N TRP A 283 -10.86 -3.52 -8.81
CA TRP A 283 -11.69 -2.55 -9.54
C TRP A 283 -13.12 -2.40 -9.02
N SER A 284 -13.62 -3.30 -8.16
CA SER A 284 -15.03 -3.28 -7.75
C SER A 284 -15.34 -2.15 -6.76
N ASP A 285 -16.55 -1.61 -6.87
CA ASP A 285 -17.06 -0.53 -6.04
C ASP A 285 -18.32 -0.93 -5.26
N PRO A 286 -18.46 -0.56 -3.97
CA PRO A 286 -19.66 -0.78 -3.19
C PRO A 286 -20.78 0.21 -3.55
N GLU A 287 -22.05 -0.25 -3.53
CA GLU A 287 -23.24 0.58 -3.76
C GLU A 287 -24.36 0.19 -2.79
N ASP A 288 -24.78 1.12 -1.94
CA ASP A 288 -25.76 0.88 -0.86
C ASP A 288 -27.15 0.45 -1.36
N GLN A 289 -27.56 0.92 -2.54
CA GLN A 289 -28.91 0.68 -3.09
C GLN A 289 -28.98 -0.57 -3.98
N LEU A 290 -27.86 -1.25 -4.23
CA LEU A 290 -27.82 -2.44 -5.07
C LEU A 290 -28.05 -3.70 -4.24
N SER A 291 -28.73 -4.69 -4.84
CA SER A 291 -28.72 -6.08 -4.38
C SER A 291 -27.98 -6.94 -5.40
N GLY A 292 -27.06 -7.79 -4.93
CA GLY A 292 -26.21 -8.60 -5.77
C GLY A 292 -25.01 -7.83 -6.34
N CYS A 293 -24.58 -8.25 -7.54
CA CYS A 293 -23.50 -7.62 -8.29
C CYS A 293 -23.95 -7.26 -9.71
N GLN A 294 -23.41 -6.20 -10.24
CA GLN A 294 -23.50 -5.85 -11.67
C GLN A 294 -22.13 -5.42 -12.19
N MET A 295 -21.94 -5.46 -13.51
CA MET A 295 -20.69 -4.98 -14.12
C MET A 295 -20.47 -3.50 -13.80
N ASN A 296 -19.23 -3.14 -13.50
CA ASN A 296 -18.86 -1.76 -13.24
C ASN A 296 -18.80 -0.95 -14.56
N ASN A 297 -19.30 0.28 -14.52
CA ASN A 297 -19.21 1.21 -15.66
C ASN A 297 -17.78 1.61 -16.03
N ARG A 298 -16.80 1.27 -15.18
CA ARG A 298 -15.35 1.43 -15.48
C ARG A 298 -14.86 0.47 -16.60
N GLY A 299 -15.69 -0.49 -17.01
CA GLY A 299 -15.33 -1.52 -17.98
C GLY A 299 -14.60 -2.72 -17.37
N CYS A 300 -14.30 -2.70 -16.09
CA CYS A 300 -13.65 -3.78 -15.34
C CYS A 300 -14.19 -3.81 -13.91
N GLY A 301 -14.19 -4.99 -13.29
CA GLY A 301 -14.72 -5.19 -11.93
C GLY A 301 -16.24 -5.12 -11.86
N PHE A 302 -16.76 -4.98 -10.65
CA PHE A 302 -18.20 -5.04 -10.35
C PHE A 302 -18.62 -3.89 -9.44
N ILE A 303 -19.89 -3.53 -9.49
CA ILE A 303 -20.57 -2.82 -8.43
C ILE A 303 -21.27 -3.88 -7.57
N PHE A 304 -21.09 -3.85 -6.25
CA PHE A 304 -21.61 -4.87 -5.33
C PHE A 304 -22.41 -4.27 -4.18
N GLY A 305 -23.51 -4.96 -3.83
CA GLY A 305 -24.46 -4.52 -2.82
C GLY A 305 -24.14 -5.02 -1.40
N PRO A 306 -24.89 -4.52 -0.39
CA PRO A 306 -24.71 -4.90 1.02
C PRO A 306 -24.91 -6.39 1.31
N ASP A 307 -25.74 -7.06 0.53
CA ASP A 307 -26.00 -8.51 0.65
C ASP A 307 -24.76 -9.34 0.25
N VAL A 308 -24.03 -8.92 -0.77
CA VAL A 308 -22.76 -9.54 -1.18
C VAL A 308 -21.71 -9.40 -0.07
N THR A 309 -21.61 -8.20 0.51
CA THR A 309 -20.70 -7.93 1.63
C THR A 309 -21.04 -8.82 2.83
N ARG A 310 -22.31 -8.89 3.25
CA ARG A 310 -22.74 -9.76 4.36
C ARG A 310 -22.42 -11.21 4.07
N SER A 311 -22.75 -11.70 2.87
CA SER A 311 -22.46 -13.09 2.47
C SER A 311 -20.97 -13.42 2.56
N PHE A 312 -20.09 -12.50 2.15
CA PHE A 312 -18.64 -12.67 2.27
C PHE A 312 -18.18 -12.72 3.73
N LEU A 313 -18.63 -11.76 4.56
CA LEU A 313 -18.27 -11.70 5.98
C LEU A 313 -18.76 -12.93 6.75
N ASP A 314 -20.01 -13.38 6.50
CA ASP A 314 -20.61 -14.55 7.14
C ASP A 314 -19.85 -15.84 6.77
N ARG A 315 -19.48 -16.03 5.50
CA ARG A 315 -18.70 -17.18 5.05
C ARG A 315 -17.29 -17.22 5.67
N ASN A 316 -16.72 -16.06 5.98
CA ASN A 316 -15.40 -15.92 6.57
C ASN A 316 -15.45 -15.66 8.08
N TYR A 317 -16.62 -15.72 8.72
CA TYR A 317 -16.78 -15.53 10.16
C TYR A 317 -15.87 -16.43 10.99
N SER A 318 -15.79 -17.71 10.61
CA SER A 318 -14.95 -18.72 11.28
C SER A 318 -13.59 -18.89 10.62
N TYR A 319 -13.09 -17.86 9.91
CA TYR A 319 -11.78 -17.94 9.28
C TYR A 319 -10.70 -18.28 10.30
N GLY A 320 -9.97 -19.36 10.03
CA GLY A 320 -8.88 -19.84 10.88
C GLY A 320 -7.62 -19.02 10.68
N PHE A 321 -7.44 -17.96 11.45
CA PHE A 321 -6.18 -17.20 11.43
C PHE A 321 -5.01 -18.10 11.86
N PRO A 322 -3.81 -18.00 11.23
CA PRO A 322 -2.69 -18.92 11.48
C PRO A 322 -2.35 -19.04 12.97
N PRO A 323 -2.20 -20.26 13.50
CA PRO A 323 -1.99 -20.45 14.94
C PRO A 323 -0.78 -19.70 15.51
N SER A 324 0.35 -19.66 14.78
CA SER A 324 1.55 -18.92 15.18
C SER A 324 1.30 -17.43 15.34
N LYS A 325 0.58 -16.83 14.37
CA LYS A 325 0.21 -15.40 14.40
C LYS A 325 -0.87 -15.11 15.43
N ARG A 326 -1.84 -16.02 15.59
CA ARG A 326 -2.87 -15.92 16.64
C ARG A 326 -2.26 -15.94 18.05
N GLN A 327 -1.20 -16.71 18.26
CA GLN A 327 -0.49 -16.75 19.54
C GLN A 327 0.10 -15.38 19.92
N LEU A 328 0.52 -14.57 18.95
CA LEU A 328 1.02 -13.19 19.20
C LEU A 328 -0.08 -12.27 19.73
N ILE A 329 -1.32 -12.44 19.25
CA ILE A 329 -2.48 -11.63 19.67
C ILE A 329 -2.97 -12.05 21.04
N GLY A 330 -2.86 -13.35 21.36
CA GLY A 330 -3.43 -13.97 22.55
C GLY A 330 -4.93 -14.24 22.37
N GLU A 331 -5.73 -13.79 23.34
CA GLU A 331 -7.18 -13.91 23.27
C GLU A 331 -7.74 -12.95 22.20
N MET A 332 -8.44 -13.49 21.22
CA MET A 332 -9.02 -12.77 20.08
C MET A 332 -10.49 -13.12 19.94
N LYS A 333 -11.34 -12.11 19.77
CA LYS A 333 -12.76 -12.30 19.45
C LYS A 333 -12.93 -12.90 18.06
N PRO A 334 -13.89 -13.83 17.87
CA PRO A 334 -14.15 -14.41 16.56
C PRO A 334 -14.83 -13.40 15.62
N GLY A 335 -14.73 -13.67 14.33
CA GLY A 335 -15.50 -13.01 13.30
C GLY A 335 -14.73 -11.98 12.49
N MET A 336 -15.00 -11.99 11.20
CA MET A 336 -14.60 -10.97 10.24
C MET A 336 -15.68 -9.90 10.24
N GLN A 337 -15.34 -8.65 10.59
CA GLN A 337 -16.34 -7.65 10.97
C GLN A 337 -16.70 -6.68 9.86
N PHE A 338 -15.75 -6.33 8.99
CA PHE A 338 -15.95 -5.39 7.88
C PHE A 338 -14.85 -5.55 6.82
N ILE A 339 -15.06 -4.86 5.70
CA ILE A 339 -14.07 -4.74 4.61
C ILE A 339 -13.51 -3.31 4.64
N LEU A 340 -12.20 -3.17 4.54
CA LEU A 340 -11.50 -1.90 4.38
C LEU A 340 -10.84 -1.86 3.00
N ARG A 341 -11.09 -0.78 2.24
CA ARG A 341 -10.66 -0.68 0.85
C ARG A 341 -10.21 0.74 0.47
N GLY A 342 -9.55 0.90 -0.67
CA GLY A 342 -9.16 2.15 -1.30
C GLY A 342 -9.98 2.53 -2.52
N HIS A 343 -9.36 2.88 -3.63
CA HIS A 343 -9.84 2.99 -5.01
C HIS A 343 -10.84 4.11 -5.32
N GLN A 344 -11.70 4.48 -4.41
CA GLN A 344 -12.66 5.59 -4.60
C GLN A 344 -12.25 6.82 -3.80
N CYS A 345 -12.19 7.97 -4.49
CA CYS A 345 -11.96 9.24 -3.83
C CYS A 345 -13.11 9.55 -2.85
N ALA A 346 -12.77 9.65 -1.57
CA ALA A 346 -13.70 10.04 -0.52
C ALA A 346 -13.48 11.50 -0.13
N ARG A 347 -14.57 12.30 -0.08
CA ARG A 347 -14.49 13.74 0.16
C ARG A 347 -13.77 14.10 1.47
N GLU A 348 -14.05 13.37 2.53
CA GLU A 348 -13.44 13.58 3.87
C GLU A 348 -12.25 12.65 4.11
N GLY A 349 -11.68 12.02 3.06
CA GLY A 349 -10.59 11.05 3.13
C GLY A 349 -11.03 9.63 3.50
N TYR A 350 -12.24 9.44 4.01
CA TYR A 350 -12.84 8.13 4.28
C TYR A 350 -14.36 8.17 4.21
N MET A 351 -14.97 7.00 3.97
CA MET A 351 -16.42 6.87 3.89
C MET A 351 -16.86 5.45 4.29
N TRP A 352 -17.87 5.35 5.15
CA TRP A 352 -18.54 4.09 5.45
C TRP A 352 -19.77 3.88 4.58
N CYS A 353 -19.95 2.68 4.07
CA CYS A 353 -21.14 2.24 3.34
C CYS A 353 -21.56 0.83 3.78
N HIS A 354 -22.63 0.28 3.16
CA HIS A 354 -23.24 -1.01 3.51
C HIS A 354 -23.62 -1.12 5.00
N GLY A 355 -24.08 -0.01 5.59
CA GLY A 355 -24.43 0.03 7.01
C GLY A 355 -23.25 -0.17 7.96
N GLY A 356 -22.06 0.29 7.58
CA GLY A 356 -20.84 0.20 8.38
C GLY A 356 -20.06 -1.13 8.16
N LEU A 357 -20.34 -1.85 7.07
CA LEU A 357 -19.65 -3.07 6.73
C LEU A 357 -18.52 -2.89 5.69
N VAL A 358 -18.47 -1.74 5.01
CA VAL A 358 -17.39 -1.38 4.09
C VAL A 358 -16.88 0.00 4.43
N LEU A 359 -15.57 0.13 4.62
CA LEU A 359 -14.85 1.38 4.80
C LEU A 359 -14.00 1.65 3.58
N THR A 360 -14.27 2.74 2.88
CA THR A 360 -13.37 3.30 1.86
C THR A 360 -12.42 4.28 2.52
N LEU A 361 -11.13 4.16 2.26
CA LEU A 361 -10.05 5.02 2.77
C LEU A 361 -9.26 5.57 1.59
N PHE A 362 -9.06 6.90 1.55
CA PHE A 362 -8.36 7.58 0.46
C PHE A 362 -7.33 8.55 1.02
N SER A 363 -6.06 8.37 0.68
CA SER A 363 -4.94 9.08 1.31
C SER A 363 -4.29 10.15 0.43
N ALA A 364 -4.81 10.40 -0.80
CA ALA A 364 -4.34 11.46 -1.69
C ALA A 364 -5.26 12.70 -1.56
N PRO A 365 -4.87 13.74 -0.80
CA PRO A 365 -5.68 14.95 -0.65
C PRO A 365 -5.67 15.78 -1.94
N ASN A 366 -6.74 16.55 -2.19
CA ASN A 366 -6.92 17.36 -3.40
C ASN A 366 -6.55 16.59 -4.69
N TYR A 367 -7.09 15.38 -4.82
CA TYR A 367 -6.77 14.43 -5.89
C TYR A 367 -6.82 15.07 -7.27
N CYS A 368 -5.81 14.80 -8.08
CA CYS A 368 -5.58 15.43 -9.39
C CYS A 368 -5.54 16.97 -9.37
N GLY A 369 -5.34 17.60 -8.20
CA GLY A 369 -5.31 19.05 -8.04
C GLY A 369 -6.67 19.75 -8.17
N MET A 370 -7.78 19.01 -8.26
CA MET A 370 -9.10 19.56 -8.57
C MET A 370 -10.27 19.03 -7.72
N HIS A 371 -10.10 17.89 -7.04
CA HIS A 371 -11.21 17.27 -6.32
C HIS A 371 -11.53 17.94 -4.99
N GLY A 372 -10.59 18.67 -4.39
CA GLY A 372 -10.77 19.36 -3.12
C GLY A 372 -11.13 18.43 -1.94
N ASN A 373 -10.84 17.13 -2.08
CA ASN A 373 -11.03 16.15 -1.03
C ASN A 373 -9.89 16.21 -0.02
N LYS A 374 -10.16 15.77 1.19
CA LYS A 374 -9.10 15.49 2.18
C LYS A 374 -8.46 14.13 1.94
N GLY A 375 -7.26 13.94 2.46
CA GLY A 375 -6.65 12.64 2.64
C GLY A 375 -6.92 12.12 4.06
N ALA A 376 -6.92 10.80 4.23
CA ALA A 376 -7.00 10.19 5.54
C ALA A 376 -6.17 8.91 5.62
N VAL A 377 -5.71 8.60 6.82
CA VAL A 377 -5.19 7.27 7.19
C VAL A 377 -5.98 6.75 8.39
N ALA A 378 -6.10 5.43 8.49
CA ALA A 378 -6.73 4.78 9.62
C ALA A 378 -5.67 4.15 10.54
N LEU A 379 -5.81 4.35 11.83
CA LEU A 379 -4.91 3.84 12.85
C LEU A 379 -5.61 2.79 13.71
N LEU A 380 -5.09 1.57 13.71
CA LEU A 380 -5.46 0.48 14.60
C LEU A 380 -4.45 0.41 15.75
N ARG A 381 -4.88 0.77 16.96
CA ARG A 381 -4.05 0.64 18.17
C ARG A 381 -4.33 -0.69 18.86
N GLY A 382 -3.34 -1.58 18.92
CA GLY A 382 -3.50 -2.89 19.55
C GLY A 382 -3.92 -2.82 21.01
N GLN A 383 -3.40 -1.85 21.78
CA GLN A 383 -3.74 -1.65 23.19
C GLN A 383 -5.22 -1.29 23.39
N VAL A 384 -5.79 -0.48 22.51
CA VAL A 384 -7.20 -0.03 22.58
C VAL A 384 -8.16 -1.19 22.29
N GLN A 385 -7.75 -2.16 21.48
CA GLN A 385 -8.58 -3.29 21.08
C GLN A 385 -8.86 -4.29 22.23
N ALA A 386 -8.08 -4.25 23.30
CA ALA A 386 -8.25 -5.17 24.42
C ALA A 386 -9.57 -4.92 25.16
N GLY A 387 -10.42 -5.93 25.21
CA GLY A 387 -11.74 -5.87 25.88
C GLY A 387 -12.85 -5.23 25.05
N LYS A 388 -12.57 -4.78 23.82
CA LYS A 388 -13.59 -4.29 22.87
C LYS A 388 -14.32 -5.45 22.20
N ASP A 389 -15.59 -5.24 21.88
CA ASP A 389 -16.41 -6.21 21.14
C ASP A 389 -16.30 -6.05 19.62
N ARG A 390 -15.81 -4.90 19.18
CA ARG A 390 -15.57 -4.58 17.77
C ARG A 390 -14.23 -3.91 17.59
N VAL A 391 -13.67 -4.06 16.39
CA VAL A 391 -12.49 -3.34 15.97
C VAL A 391 -12.80 -1.85 15.89
N GLU A 392 -12.00 -1.04 16.56
CA GLU A 392 -12.08 0.42 16.53
C GLU A 392 -10.90 0.99 15.77
N LEU A 393 -11.16 1.94 14.87
CA LEU A 393 -10.17 2.67 14.10
C LEU A 393 -10.23 4.15 14.47
N GLU A 394 -9.06 4.75 14.64
CA GLU A 394 -8.90 6.21 14.70
C GLU A 394 -8.55 6.71 13.29
N PHE A 395 -9.00 7.91 12.94
CA PHE A 395 -8.68 8.50 11.64
C PHE A 395 -7.85 9.76 11.83
N ASN A 396 -6.74 9.87 11.11
CA ASN A 396 -6.04 11.12 10.90
C ASN A 396 -6.42 11.67 9.53
N VAL A 397 -7.09 12.82 9.50
CA VAL A 397 -7.59 13.48 8.29
C VAL A 397 -6.78 14.74 8.05
N TYR A 398 -6.36 14.97 6.81
CA TYR A 398 -5.47 16.06 6.45
C TYR A 398 -5.79 16.67 5.08
N ASP A 399 -5.39 17.91 4.90
CA ASP A 399 -5.39 18.61 3.62
C ASP A 399 -4.04 18.43 2.90
N THR A 400 -3.98 18.75 1.60
CA THR A 400 -2.73 18.70 0.84
C THR A 400 -1.69 19.68 1.40
N VAL A 401 -0.44 19.25 1.37
CA VAL A 401 0.68 20.11 1.76
C VAL A 401 0.85 21.20 0.71
N VAL A 402 0.75 22.46 1.15
CA VAL A 402 1.02 23.59 0.28
C VAL A 402 2.53 23.70 0.07
N THR A 403 3.01 23.28 -1.08
CA THR A 403 4.43 23.33 -1.48
C THR A 403 4.88 24.76 -1.80
N GLY A 404 4.72 25.68 -0.85
CA GLY A 404 5.13 27.09 -0.97
C GLY A 404 6.11 27.56 0.11
N GLY A 405 6.54 26.68 0.99
CA GLY A 405 7.48 26.97 2.08
C GLY A 405 8.39 25.77 2.30
N SER A 406 9.45 25.67 1.51
CA SER A 406 10.39 24.54 1.53
C SER A 406 11.14 24.36 2.87
N ASP A 407 11.12 25.33 3.75
CA ASP A 407 12.04 25.38 4.89
C ASP A 407 11.52 24.70 6.18
N ASN A 408 10.24 24.40 6.28
CA ASN A 408 9.68 23.79 7.50
C ASN A 408 9.40 22.28 7.41
N LEU A 409 9.29 21.71 6.22
CA LEU A 409 9.00 20.26 6.05
C LEU A 409 10.24 19.40 6.31
N VAL A 410 11.41 19.85 5.86
CA VAL A 410 12.70 19.14 6.00
C VAL A 410 13.10 19.03 7.47
N ALA A 411 12.76 19.99 8.31
CA ALA A 411 13.09 19.97 9.73
C ALA A 411 12.30 18.92 10.54
N CYS A 412 11.12 18.51 10.06
CA CYS A 412 10.27 17.51 10.75
C CYS A 412 10.61 16.06 10.38
N LEU A 413 11.21 15.85 9.22
CA LEU A 413 11.59 14.53 8.69
C LEU A 413 13.10 14.32 8.74
N SER A 414 13.75 14.74 9.84
CA SER A 414 15.14 14.38 10.05
C SER A 414 15.25 12.85 10.02
N PRO A 415 16.23 12.26 9.32
CA PRO A 415 16.52 10.84 9.36
C PRO A 415 16.63 10.32 10.79
N PHE A 416 17.15 11.13 11.69
CA PHE A 416 17.24 10.88 13.13
C PHE A 416 15.87 10.66 13.79
N ALA A 417 14.84 11.39 13.39
CA ALA A 417 13.50 11.20 13.93
C ALA A 417 12.89 9.87 13.50
N PHE A 418 13.14 9.42 12.27
CA PHE A 418 12.68 8.13 11.76
C PHE A 418 13.46 6.98 12.40
N ALA A 419 14.76 7.14 12.64
CA ALA A 419 15.64 6.15 13.26
C ALA A 419 15.37 5.94 14.76
N HIS A 420 15.23 6.99 15.55
CA HIS A 420 14.84 6.90 16.98
C HIS A 420 13.55 6.14 17.20
N TYR A 421 12.74 6.11 16.19
CA TYR A 421 11.42 5.52 16.22
C TYR A 421 11.43 4.01 16.17
N PHE A 422 12.37 3.45 15.44
CA PHE A 422 12.51 2.01 15.26
C PHE A 422 13.60 1.43 16.16
N SER A 423 14.39 2.26 16.84
CA SER A 423 15.47 1.78 17.69
C SER A 423 15.02 1.30 19.08
N GLY A 424 13.85 1.69 19.54
CA GLY A 424 13.38 1.27 20.88
C GLY A 424 14.33 1.64 22.03
N ASP A 425 15.25 2.57 21.82
CA ASP A 425 16.20 2.95 22.85
C ASP A 425 15.54 3.90 23.87
N SER A 426 15.44 3.34 25.08
CA SER A 426 15.07 4.02 26.33
C SER A 426 16.22 4.84 26.86
#